data_b97ab1d7f2944640b6408b0de67e23a9
#
_entry.id   b97ab1d7f2944640b6408b0de67e23a9
#
_cell.length_a   1.000
_cell.length_b   1.000
_cell.length_c   1.000
_cell.angle_alpha   90.00
_cell.angle_beta   90.00
_cell.angle_gamma   90.00
#
_symmetry.space_group_name_H-M   'P 1'
#
loop_
_entity.id
_entity.type
_entity.pdbx_description
1 polymer ?
#
loop_
_entity_poly.entity_id
_entity_poly.type
_entity_poly.pdbx_seq_one_letter_code
_entity_poly.pdbx_strand_id
1 'polypeptide(L)'
;MVATGVLPAGRPALGRLESRVLELLWDQDGAVTVRSVRLAFPELAYTTLMTTLDRLYRKGVLVRARRGRAFAYEPRCSRLELVGELVSGHVTDLLAASDASTVILSTLVRAVGRKDVALLDELDALVQAERTRLKMEDP
;
A
#
# COMPACT_ATOMS: atom_id res chain seq x y z
N MET A 1 2.17 9.05 -14.26
CA MET A 1 3.42 8.51 -13.76
C MET A 1 3.47 8.69 -12.25
N VAL A 2 3.62 7.63 -11.53
CA VAL A 2 3.60 7.66 -10.07
C VAL A 2 4.99 8.05 -9.56
N ALA A 3 5.04 9.04 -8.68
CA ALA A 3 6.30 9.43 -8.06
C ALA A 3 6.79 8.29 -7.16
N THR A 4 8.02 7.84 -7.37
CA THR A 4 8.66 6.88 -6.48
C THR A 4 9.06 7.61 -5.19
N GLY A 5 8.22 7.54 -4.19
CA GLY A 5 8.50 8.10 -2.88
C GLY A 5 8.56 7.01 -1.83
N VAL A 6 9.43 7.19 -0.85
CA VAL A 6 9.44 6.32 0.32
C VAL A 6 8.23 6.70 1.18
N LEU A 7 7.44 5.71 1.58
CA LEU A 7 6.35 5.94 2.52
C LEU A 7 6.91 6.35 3.88
N PRO A 8 6.23 7.24 4.61
CA PRO A 8 6.69 7.66 5.92
C PRO A 8 6.78 6.49 6.89
N ALA A 9 7.67 6.60 7.85
CA ALA A 9 7.78 5.62 8.93
C ALA A 9 6.45 5.59 9.69
N GLY A 10 5.86 4.43 9.78
CA GLY A 10 4.53 4.23 10.33
C GLY A 10 3.59 3.72 9.25
N ARG A 11 2.61 2.95 9.67
CA ARG A 11 1.70 2.27 8.76
C ARG A 11 0.46 3.10 8.51
N PRO A 12 0.19 3.51 7.26
CA PRO A 12 -1.07 4.16 6.98
C PRO A 12 -2.21 3.14 7.10
N ALA A 13 -3.06 3.32 8.10
CA ALA A 13 -4.33 2.60 8.15
C ALA A 13 -5.31 3.32 7.25
N LEU A 14 -5.82 2.64 6.24
CA LEU A 14 -6.74 3.22 5.27
C LEU A 14 -8.19 2.86 5.58
N GLY A 15 -9.04 3.86 5.63
CA GLY A 15 -10.48 3.67 5.71
C GLY A 15 -11.05 3.18 4.37
N ARG A 16 -12.32 2.76 4.40
CA ARG A 16 -12.98 2.20 3.23
C ARG A 16 -13.08 3.21 2.07
N LEU A 17 -13.50 4.44 2.37
CA LEU A 17 -13.61 5.48 1.36
C LEU A 17 -12.23 5.93 0.87
N GLU A 18 -11.26 6.03 1.78
CA GLU A 18 -9.88 6.35 1.44
C GLU A 18 -9.31 5.34 0.44
N SER A 19 -9.57 4.06 0.65
CA SER A 19 -9.12 2.99 -0.26
C SER A 19 -9.77 3.11 -1.63
N ARG A 20 -11.08 3.39 -1.68
CA ARG A 20 -11.81 3.58 -2.93
C ARG A 20 -11.30 4.77 -3.74
N VAL A 21 -11.04 5.88 -3.06
CA VAL A 21 -10.51 7.09 -3.70
C VAL A 21 -9.09 6.84 -4.21
N LEU A 22 -8.26 6.20 -3.42
CA LEU A 22 -6.89 5.88 -3.81
C LEU A 22 -6.84 4.95 -5.04
N GLU A 23 -7.74 3.95 -5.10
CA GLU A 23 -7.86 3.07 -6.27
C GLU A 23 -8.19 3.88 -7.54
N LEU A 24 -9.07 4.87 -7.42
CA LEU A 24 -9.38 5.75 -8.55
C LEU A 24 -8.15 6.52 -9.01
N LEU A 25 -7.37 7.05 -8.06
CA LEU A 25 -6.19 7.85 -8.38
C LEU A 25 -5.10 7.04 -9.08
N TRP A 26 -4.95 5.76 -8.73
CA TRP A 26 -4.01 4.89 -9.44
C TRP A 26 -4.39 4.62 -10.89
N ASP A 27 -5.67 4.71 -11.21
CA ASP A 27 -6.18 4.53 -12.57
C ASP A 27 -6.08 5.80 -13.42
N GLN A 28 -5.72 6.92 -12.82
CA GLN A 28 -5.60 8.20 -13.52
C GLN A 28 -4.15 8.45 -13.99
N ASP A 29 -4.03 9.16 -15.11
CA ASP A 29 -2.75 9.66 -15.60
C ASP A 29 -2.51 11.06 -15.03
N GLY A 30 -1.61 11.15 -14.06
CA GLY A 30 -1.23 12.41 -13.45
C GLY A 30 -2.12 12.83 -12.28
N ALA A 31 -1.92 14.05 -11.81
CA ALA A 31 -2.60 14.59 -10.65
C ALA A 31 -4.05 14.98 -10.97
N VAL A 32 -4.94 14.77 -10.01
CA VAL A 32 -6.38 15.08 -10.15
C VAL A 32 -6.83 16.01 -9.03
N THR A 33 -7.81 16.86 -9.34
CA THR A 33 -8.45 17.75 -8.37
C THR A 33 -9.63 17.05 -7.69
N VAL A 34 -10.07 17.60 -6.56
CA VAL A 34 -11.29 17.12 -5.88
C VAL A 34 -12.50 17.12 -6.82
N ARG A 35 -12.61 18.15 -7.66
CA ARG A 35 -13.69 18.25 -8.66
C ARG A 35 -13.69 17.08 -9.63
N SER A 36 -12.51 16.66 -10.10
CA SER A 36 -12.38 15.51 -10.98
C SER A 36 -12.74 14.20 -10.28
N VAL A 37 -12.31 14.04 -9.03
CA VAL A 37 -12.64 12.85 -8.23
C VAL A 37 -14.15 12.76 -8.01
N ARG A 38 -14.81 13.88 -7.78
CA ARG A 38 -16.27 13.92 -7.58
C ARG A 38 -17.06 13.40 -8.75
N LEU A 39 -16.54 13.54 -9.96
CA LEU A 39 -17.20 12.98 -11.15
C LEU A 39 -17.36 11.46 -11.07
N ALA A 40 -16.45 10.79 -10.39
CA ALA A 40 -16.52 9.35 -10.16
C ALA A 40 -17.33 8.97 -8.91
N PHE A 41 -17.59 9.91 -8.02
CA PHE A 41 -18.36 9.72 -6.79
C PHE A 41 -19.47 10.76 -6.68
N PRO A 42 -20.42 10.76 -7.63
CA PRO A 42 -21.46 11.81 -7.67
C PRO A 42 -22.40 11.79 -6.45
N GLU A 43 -22.49 10.67 -5.76
CA GLU A 43 -23.28 10.50 -4.53
C GLU A 43 -22.64 11.15 -3.30
N LEU A 44 -21.37 11.53 -3.37
CA LEU A 44 -20.65 12.09 -2.24
C LEU A 44 -20.52 13.61 -2.34
N ALA A 45 -20.57 14.27 -1.20
CA ALA A 45 -20.38 15.71 -1.13
C ALA A 45 -18.92 16.08 -1.45
N TYR A 46 -18.75 17.25 -2.05
CA TYR A 46 -17.42 17.81 -2.33
C TYR A 46 -16.54 17.86 -1.07
N THR A 47 -17.12 18.30 0.06
CA THR A 47 -16.40 18.41 1.32
C THR A 47 -15.95 17.04 1.86
N THR A 48 -16.73 16.00 1.65
CA THR A 48 -16.37 14.64 2.02
C THR A 48 -15.13 14.17 1.26
N LEU A 49 -15.12 14.39 -0.05
CA LEU A 49 -13.98 14.02 -0.90
C LEU A 49 -12.75 14.89 -0.60
N MET A 50 -12.94 16.17 -0.36
CA MET A 50 -11.86 17.07 0.03
C MET A 50 -11.18 16.61 1.32
N THR A 51 -11.98 16.25 2.33
CA THR A 51 -11.48 15.71 3.61
C THR A 51 -10.76 14.39 3.40
N THR A 52 -11.30 13.51 2.57
CA THR A 52 -10.69 12.20 2.28
C THR A 52 -9.32 12.36 1.63
N LEU A 53 -9.22 13.21 0.62
CA LEU A 53 -7.95 13.49 -0.07
C LEU A 53 -6.93 14.15 0.88
N ASP A 54 -7.37 15.07 1.73
CA ASP A 54 -6.50 15.69 2.71
C ASP A 54 -5.97 14.67 3.71
N ARG A 55 -6.81 13.75 4.17
CA ARG A 55 -6.39 12.66 5.07
C ARG A 55 -5.35 11.75 4.40
N LEU A 56 -5.58 11.37 3.15
CA LEU A 56 -4.62 10.55 2.38
C LEU A 56 -3.29 11.29 2.21
N TYR A 57 -3.33 12.60 1.96
CA TYR A 57 -2.13 13.41 1.91
C TYR A 57 -1.39 13.42 3.25
N ARG A 58 -2.12 13.62 4.35
CA ARG A 58 -1.54 13.65 5.70
C ARG A 58 -0.97 12.30 6.13
N LYS A 59 -1.56 11.21 5.65
CA LYS A 59 -1.04 9.85 5.85
C LYS A 59 0.19 9.55 5.01
N GLY A 60 0.55 10.43 4.09
CA GLY A 60 1.75 10.30 3.27
C GLY A 60 1.60 9.41 2.05
N VAL A 61 0.39 8.98 1.70
CA VAL A 61 0.14 8.13 0.53
C VAL A 61 -0.13 8.93 -0.74
N LEU A 62 -0.41 10.22 -0.61
CA LEU A 62 -0.56 11.15 -1.74
C LEU A 62 0.47 12.26 -1.66
N VAL A 63 0.83 12.78 -2.82
CA VAL A 63 1.47 14.10 -2.95
C VAL A 63 0.45 15.06 -3.54
N ARG A 64 0.64 16.35 -3.30
CA ARG A 64 -0.23 17.37 -3.89
C ARG A 64 0.56 18.60 -4.31
N ALA A 65 0.02 19.29 -5.31
CA ALA A 65 0.57 20.56 -5.78
C ALA A 65 -0.59 21.50 -6.09
N ARG A 66 -0.34 22.80 -6.00
CA ARG A 66 -1.34 23.80 -6.38
C ARG A 66 -1.53 23.81 -7.88
N ARG A 67 -2.80 23.82 -8.27
CA ARG A 67 -3.21 24.03 -9.67
C ARG A 67 -4.29 25.11 -9.66
N GLY A 68 -3.89 26.35 -9.91
CA GLY A 68 -4.77 27.51 -9.72
C GLY A 68 -5.12 27.69 -8.25
N ARG A 69 -6.41 27.69 -7.93
CA ARG A 69 -6.91 27.82 -6.55
C ARG A 69 -7.13 26.50 -5.84
N ALA A 70 -6.97 25.40 -6.55
CA ALA A 70 -7.20 24.06 -6.02
C ALA A 70 -5.88 23.32 -5.85
N PHE A 71 -5.92 22.25 -5.05
CA PHE A 71 -4.88 21.24 -5.02
C PHE A 71 -5.17 20.15 -6.02
N ALA A 72 -4.13 19.66 -6.67
CA ALA A 72 -4.17 18.44 -7.45
C ALA A 72 -3.37 17.36 -6.73
N TYR A 73 -3.92 16.17 -6.67
CA TYR A 73 -3.41 15.03 -5.90
C TYR A 73 -3.00 13.89 -6.81
N GLU A 74 -1.92 13.22 -6.48
CA GLU A 74 -1.54 11.96 -7.12
C GLU A 74 -0.91 11.02 -6.11
N PRO A 75 -0.96 9.69 -6.36
CA PRO A 75 -0.33 8.73 -5.45
C PRO A 75 1.18 8.97 -5.34
N ARG A 76 1.69 8.86 -4.12
CA ARG A 76 3.13 8.94 -3.86
C ARG A 76 3.85 7.68 -4.34
N CYS A 77 3.17 6.54 -4.29
CA CYS A 77 3.73 5.24 -4.66
C CYS A 77 2.71 4.42 -5.45
N SER A 78 3.17 3.35 -6.07
CA SER A 78 2.29 2.44 -6.78
C SER A 78 1.41 1.64 -5.82
N ARG A 79 0.34 1.03 -6.36
CA ARG A 79 -0.50 0.09 -5.62
C ARG A 79 0.33 -1.04 -5.01
N LEU A 80 1.24 -1.61 -5.79
CA LEU A 80 2.07 -2.72 -5.37
C LEU A 80 3.02 -2.33 -4.24
N GLU A 81 3.63 -1.16 -4.33
CA GLU A 81 4.50 -0.63 -3.28
C GLU A 81 3.75 -0.42 -1.96
N LEU A 82 2.54 0.14 -2.03
CA LEU A 82 1.73 0.34 -0.83
C LEU A 82 1.31 -0.99 -0.21
N VAL A 83 0.86 -1.95 -1.02
CA VAL A 83 0.51 -3.30 -0.53
C VAL A 83 1.71 -3.95 0.14
N GLY A 84 2.89 -3.86 -0.46
CA GLY A 84 4.13 -4.38 0.12
C GLY A 84 4.43 -3.79 1.49
N GLU A 85 4.29 -2.48 1.65
CA GLU A 85 4.51 -1.80 2.93
C GLU A 85 3.49 -2.22 3.99
N LEU A 86 2.22 -2.33 3.63
CA LEU A 86 1.17 -2.77 4.55
C LEU A 86 1.39 -4.21 5.01
N VAL A 87 1.73 -5.10 4.10
CA VAL A 87 2.01 -6.51 4.41
C VAL A 87 3.26 -6.64 5.28
N SER A 88 4.35 -5.97 4.91
CA SER A 88 5.59 -5.98 5.68
C SER A 88 5.37 -5.53 7.12
N GLY A 89 4.59 -4.47 7.31
CA GLY A 89 4.24 -3.98 8.62
C GLY A 89 3.48 -4.99 9.46
N HIS A 90 2.47 -5.63 8.91
CA HIS A 90 1.69 -6.63 9.64
C HIS A 90 2.53 -7.87 10.00
N VAL A 91 3.32 -8.37 9.06
CA VAL A 91 4.20 -9.53 9.30
C VAL A 91 5.21 -9.21 10.40
N THR A 92 5.85 -8.04 10.34
CA THR A 92 6.82 -7.63 11.36
C THR A 92 6.19 -7.58 12.75
N ASP A 93 4.98 -7.02 12.88
CA ASP A 93 4.29 -6.95 14.16
C ASP A 93 3.92 -8.33 14.70
N LEU A 94 3.39 -9.19 13.83
CA LEU A 94 3.01 -10.55 14.23
C LEU A 94 4.21 -11.35 14.72
N LEU A 95 5.34 -11.23 14.04
CA LEU A 95 6.57 -11.92 14.44
C LEU A 95 7.16 -11.34 15.72
N ALA A 96 7.10 -10.03 15.91
CA ALA A 96 7.65 -9.36 17.09
C ALA A 96 6.80 -9.60 18.35
N ALA A 97 5.49 -9.71 18.21
CA ALA A 97 4.55 -9.83 19.33
C ALA A 97 4.39 -11.25 19.85
N SER A 98 4.98 -12.25 19.20
CA SER A 98 4.62 -13.64 19.43
C SER A 98 5.82 -14.56 19.58
N ASP A 99 5.76 -15.42 20.61
CA ASP A 99 6.61 -16.61 20.72
C ASP A 99 6.14 -17.72 19.76
N ALA A 100 5.07 -17.47 19.00
CA ALA A 100 4.43 -18.42 18.11
C ALA A 100 4.81 -18.20 16.63
N SER A 101 6.04 -17.76 16.35
CA SER A 101 6.52 -17.52 14.98
C SER A 101 6.31 -18.73 14.07
N THR A 102 6.53 -19.95 14.57
CA THR A 102 6.30 -21.19 13.82
C THR A 102 4.84 -21.35 13.39
N VAL A 103 3.91 -21.01 14.28
CA VAL A 103 2.45 -21.07 13.97
C VAL A 103 2.11 -20.07 12.89
N ILE A 104 2.62 -18.84 12.99
CA ILE A 104 2.39 -17.79 12.00
C ILE A 104 2.93 -18.21 10.64
N LEU A 105 4.16 -18.70 10.59
CA LEU A 105 4.82 -19.14 9.35
C LEU A 105 4.09 -20.32 8.71
N SER A 106 3.69 -21.32 9.51
CA SER A 106 2.97 -22.49 9.00
C SER A 106 1.59 -22.11 8.49
N THR A 107 0.91 -21.16 9.15
CA THR A 107 -0.39 -20.66 8.71
C THR A 107 -0.27 -19.94 7.37
N LEU A 108 0.77 -19.12 7.20
CA LEU A 108 1.06 -18.42 5.95
C LEU A 108 1.30 -19.42 4.81
N VAL A 109 2.15 -20.41 5.04
CA VAL A 109 2.48 -21.45 4.04
C VAL A 109 1.21 -22.20 3.61
N ARG A 110 0.36 -22.60 4.56
CA ARG A 110 -0.91 -23.27 4.26
C ARG A 110 -1.86 -22.39 3.45
N ALA A 111 -1.95 -21.10 3.80
CA ALA A 111 -2.80 -20.15 3.08
C ALA A 111 -2.34 -19.98 1.64
N VAL A 112 -1.04 -19.89 1.42
CA VAL A 112 -0.44 -19.79 0.09
C VAL A 112 -0.76 -21.04 -0.72
N GLY A 113 -0.57 -22.23 -0.14
CA GLY A 113 -0.83 -23.50 -0.81
C GLY A 113 -2.30 -23.71 -1.16
N ARG A 114 -3.22 -23.22 -0.32
CA ARG A 114 -4.67 -23.29 -0.60
C ARG A 114 -5.09 -22.37 -1.74
N LYS A 115 -4.36 -21.28 -1.94
CA LYS A 115 -4.64 -20.37 -3.05
C LYS A 115 -4.20 -20.97 -4.39
N ASP A 116 -2.94 -21.39 -4.45
CA ASP A 116 -2.36 -21.99 -5.63
C ASP A 116 -1.08 -22.74 -5.24
N VAL A 117 -1.03 -24.03 -5.53
CA VAL A 117 0.13 -24.87 -5.21
C VAL A 117 1.42 -24.34 -5.86
N ALA A 118 1.33 -23.76 -7.05
CA ALA A 118 2.48 -23.18 -7.73
C ALA A 118 3.13 -22.04 -6.93
N LEU A 119 2.37 -21.33 -6.11
CA LEU A 119 2.91 -20.29 -5.24
C LEU A 119 3.85 -20.85 -4.16
N LEU A 120 3.72 -22.10 -3.78
CA LEU A 120 4.64 -22.75 -2.85
C LEU A 120 6.04 -22.88 -3.44
N ASP A 121 6.14 -23.22 -4.72
CA ASP A 121 7.43 -23.29 -5.41
C ASP A 121 8.07 -21.90 -5.51
N GLU A 122 7.27 -20.89 -5.81
CA GLU A 122 7.72 -19.52 -5.85
C GLU A 122 8.18 -19.05 -4.47
N LEU A 123 7.41 -19.37 -3.41
CA LEU A 123 7.79 -19.06 -2.03
C LEU A 123 9.10 -19.73 -1.65
N ASP A 124 9.29 -21.00 -2.00
CA ASP A 124 10.54 -21.70 -1.73
C ASP A 124 11.73 -21.05 -2.42
N ALA A 125 11.57 -20.66 -3.69
CA ALA A 125 12.61 -19.95 -4.42
C ALA A 125 12.96 -18.62 -3.76
N LEU A 126 11.97 -17.87 -3.30
CA LEU A 126 12.18 -16.59 -2.60
C LEU A 126 12.90 -16.80 -1.26
N VAL A 127 12.56 -17.86 -0.52
CA VAL A 127 13.25 -18.20 0.73
C VAL A 127 14.72 -18.50 0.46
N GLN A 128 15.03 -19.29 -0.57
CA GLN A 128 16.42 -19.61 -0.92
C GLN A 128 17.20 -18.35 -1.34
N ALA A 129 16.57 -17.48 -2.13
CA ALA A 129 17.18 -16.22 -2.54
C ALA A 129 17.52 -15.34 -1.34
N GLU A 130 16.64 -15.26 -0.35
CA GLU A 130 16.85 -14.47 0.86
C GLU A 130 17.99 -15.05 1.72
N ARG A 131 18.05 -16.36 1.84
CA ARG A 131 19.15 -17.03 2.56
C ARG A 131 20.50 -16.73 1.90
N THR A 132 20.56 -16.75 0.59
CA THR A 132 21.78 -16.42 -0.16
C THR A 132 22.16 -14.97 0.04
N ARG A 133 21.19 -14.06 -0.03
CA ARG A 133 21.42 -12.63 0.20
C ARG A 133 22.04 -12.37 1.58
N LEU A 134 21.45 -12.95 2.62
CA LEU A 134 21.92 -12.77 3.99
C LEU A 134 23.34 -13.32 4.20
N LYS A 135 23.68 -14.42 3.55
CA LYS A 135 25.06 -14.98 3.63
C LYS A 135 26.10 -14.08 2.97
N MET A 136 25.68 -13.31 1.97
CA MET A 136 26.58 -12.37 1.28
C MET A 136 26.77 -11.07 2.06
N GLU A 137 25.80 -10.69 2.90
CA GLU A 137 25.87 -9.50 3.75
C GLU A 137 26.66 -9.75 5.05
N ASP A 138 26.78 -10.98 5.47
CA ASP A 138 27.49 -11.38 6.70
C ASP A 138 28.79 -12.06 6.30
N PRO A 139 29.94 -11.33 6.31
CA PRO A 139 31.23 -11.87 5.93
C PRO A 139 31.80 -12.83 6.98
#